data_d62811182d73f0ca29df05f66d7132c4
#
_entry.id   d62811182d73f0ca29df05f66d7132c4
#
_cell.length_a   1.000
_cell.length_b   1.000
_cell.length_c   1.000
_cell.angle_alpha   90.00
_cell.angle_beta   90.00
_cell.angle_gamma   90.00
#
_symmetry.space_group_name_H-M   'P 1'
#
loop_
_entity.id
_entity.type
_entity.pdbx_description
1 polymer ?
#
loop_
_entity_poly.entity_id
_entity_poly.type
_entity_poly.pdbx_seq_one_letter_code
_entity_poly.pdbx_strand_id
1 'polypeptide(L)'
;QTLSRLNRTYPNKAETGTYVLDFFNDPDEILEAFQPYFQTAELLDVSDPNLIFALQDKLRAAGVFTWQEVEQFCTAFYVKNKSNAAIANICKPAVERWQKRYKSAVEAFKQAKDMFERTKKTGDAVLIANTENTLKDCQKEKDALDIFKKDLGTFVRFYEFMSQIVD
;
A
#
# COMPACT_ATOMS: atom_id res chain seq x y z
N GLN A 1 -17.84 1.98 -12.72
CA GLN A 1 -18.25 3.12 -11.86
C GLN A 1 -19.79 3.24 -11.69
N THR A 2 -20.61 3.02 -12.73
CA THR A 2 -22.06 3.17 -12.61
C THR A 2 -22.69 2.02 -11.81
N LEU A 3 -22.23 0.79 -12.01
CA LEU A 3 -22.76 -0.39 -11.30
C LEU A 3 -22.40 -0.41 -9.81
N SER A 4 -21.18 0.06 -9.45
CA SER A 4 -20.78 0.18 -8.04
C SER A 4 -21.63 1.20 -7.25
N ARG A 5 -22.22 2.19 -7.93
CA ARG A 5 -23.14 3.16 -7.31
C ARG A 5 -24.52 2.58 -7.02
N LEU A 6 -24.95 1.55 -7.73
CA LEU A 6 -26.23 0.87 -7.50
C LEU A 6 -26.21 0.05 -6.21
N ASN A 7 -25.03 -0.36 -5.76
CA ASN A 7 -24.86 -1.22 -4.57
C ASN A 7 -24.65 -0.42 -3.27
N ARG A 8 -24.77 0.91 -3.32
CA ARG A 8 -24.68 1.72 -2.10
C ARG A 8 -25.84 1.41 -1.15
N THR A 9 -25.49 1.25 0.12
CA THR A 9 -26.46 1.09 1.20
C THR A 9 -27.28 2.37 1.36
N TYR A 10 -28.58 2.21 1.57
CA TYR A 10 -29.51 3.29 1.85
C TYR A 10 -30.50 2.81 2.93
N PRO A 11 -30.90 3.64 3.90
CA PRO A 11 -31.92 3.27 4.87
C PRO A 11 -33.16 2.72 4.15
N ASN A 12 -33.63 1.54 4.54
CA ASN A 12 -34.75 0.80 3.93
C ASN A 12 -34.44 0.10 2.58
N LYS A 13 -33.19 0.02 2.12
CA LYS A 13 -32.82 -0.83 1.00
C LYS A 13 -32.53 -2.23 1.54
N ALA A 14 -33.27 -3.25 1.08
CA ALA A 14 -32.98 -4.64 1.41
C ALA A 14 -31.62 -5.04 0.83
N GLU A 15 -30.87 -5.91 1.53
CA GLU A 15 -29.53 -6.37 1.10
C GLU A 15 -29.53 -6.99 -0.30
N THR A 16 -30.66 -7.53 -0.74
CA THR A 16 -30.85 -8.15 -2.07
C THR A 16 -31.67 -7.27 -3.02
N GLY A 17 -31.83 -5.99 -2.74
CA GLY A 17 -32.82 -5.14 -3.41
C GLY A 17 -32.39 -4.50 -4.72
N THR A 18 -31.22 -4.82 -5.26
CA THR A 18 -30.76 -4.22 -6.52
C THR A 18 -30.38 -5.32 -7.51
N TYR A 19 -31.06 -5.31 -8.66
CA TYR A 19 -30.81 -6.23 -9.75
C TYR A 19 -30.36 -5.44 -10.97
N VAL A 20 -29.41 -5.99 -11.71
CA VAL A 20 -29.04 -5.51 -13.04
C VAL A 20 -29.50 -6.56 -14.04
N LEU A 21 -30.42 -6.16 -14.92
CA LEU A 21 -30.87 -7.00 -16.03
C LEU A 21 -30.25 -6.45 -17.31
N ASP A 22 -29.44 -7.25 -17.95
CA ASP A 22 -28.86 -6.92 -19.26
C ASP A 22 -29.48 -7.86 -20.30
N PHE A 23 -30.06 -7.29 -21.34
CA PHE A 23 -30.72 -8.02 -22.42
C PHE A 23 -29.95 -7.98 -23.74
N PHE A 24 -28.80 -7.30 -23.73
CA PHE A 24 -28.08 -6.96 -24.96
C PHE A 24 -26.66 -7.52 -25.04
N ASN A 25 -25.98 -7.62 -23.91
CA ASN A 25 -24.58 -8.05 -23.88
C ASN A 25 -24.47 -9.53 -23.52
N ASP A 26 -23.45 -10.18 -24.06
CA ASP A 26 -23.10 -11.55 -23.71
C ASP A 26 -22.60 -11.61 -22.27
N PRO A 27 -23.08 -12.55 -21.43
CA PRO A 27 -22.64 -12.70 -20.05
C PRO A 27 -21.12 -12.91 -19.91
N ASP A 28 -20.49 -13.61 -20.86
CA ASP A 28 -19.06 -13.87 -20.83
C ASP A 28 -18.23 -12.63 -21.15
N GLU A 29 -18.69 -11.78 -22.07
CA GLU A 29 -18.07 -10.48 -22.35
C GLU A 29 -18.17 -9.52 -21.16
N ILE A 30 -19.30 -9.55 -20.46
CA ILE A 30 -19.48 -8.76 -19.22
C ILE A 30 -18.53 -9.27 -18.14
N LEU A 31 -18.42 -10.59 -17.97
CA LEU A 31 -17.54 -11.19 -16.99
C LEU A 31 -16.07 -10.84 -17.26
N GLU A 32 -15.63 -10.92 -18.52
CA GLU A 32 -14.28 -10.58 -18.94
C GLU A 32 -13.96 -9.09 -18.73
N ALA A 33 -14.91 -8.20 -19.03
CA ALA A 33 -14.78 -6.78 -18.79
C ALA A 33 -14.75 -6.41 -17.28
N PHE A 34 -15.41 -7.21 -16.43
CA PHE A 34 -15.42 -7.02 -14.99
C PHE A 34 -14.25 -7.73 -14.27
N GLN A 35 -13.65 -8.75 -14.86
CA GLN A 35 -12.58 -9.53 -14.25
C GLN A 35 -11.42 -8.68 -13.70
N PRO A 36 -10.92 -7.63 -14.38
CA PRO A 36 -9.89 -6.74 -13.82
C PRO A 36 -10.35 -5.96 -12.59
N TYR A 37 -11.66 -5.70 -12.50
CA TYR A 37 -12.27 -5.02 -11.34
C TYR A 37 -12.63 -5.99 -10.23
N PHE A 38 -12.95 -7.24 -10.57
CA PHE A 38 -13.17 -8.32 -9.60
C PHE A 38 -11.87 -8.77 -8.94
N GLN A 39 -10.76 -8.81 -9.65
CA GLN A 39 -9.45 -9.05 -9.03
C GLN A 39 -9.08 -7.96 -8.03
N THR A 40 -9.56 -6.74 -8.24
CA THR A 40 -9.46 -5.67 -7.23
C THR A 40 -10.51 -5.84 -6.13
N ALA A 41 -11.67 -6.47 -6.41
CA ALA A 41 -12.72 -6.77 -5.44
C ALA A 41 -12.47 -8.09 -4.69
N GLU A 42 -11.75 -9.06 -5.25
CA GLU A 42 -11.25 -10.22 -4.50
C GLU A 42 -10.24 -9.83 -3.42
N LEU A 43 -9.50 -8.74 -3.62
CA LEU A 43 -8.76 -8.07 -2.54
C LEU A 43 -9.70 -7.38 -1.51
N LEU A 44 -10.96 -7.15 -1.89
CA LEU A 44 -12.02 -6.58 -1.04
C LEU A 44 -12.95 -7.67 -0.47
N ASP A 45 -12.90 -8.89 -0.99
CA ASP A 45 -13.63 -10.05 -0.45
C ASP A 45 -12.93 -10.64 0.80
N VAL A 46 -11.84 -10.03 1.19
CA VAL A 46 -11.24 -10.23 2.48
C VAL A 46 -11.92 -9.26 3.46
N SER A 47 -13.15 -9.58 3.79
CA SER A 47 -13.94 -8.98 4.87
C SER A 47 -13.41 -9.38 6.26
N ASP A 48 -12.15 -9.77 6.38
CA ASP A 48 -11.55 -10.08 7.66
C ASP A 48 -10.93 -8.79 8.26
N PRO A 49 -11.56 -8.19 9.28
CA PRO A 49 -11.02 -7.01 9.98
C PRO A 49 -9.59 -7.23 10.50
N ASN A 50 -9.20 -8.50 10.73
CA ASN A 50 -7.85 -8.84 11.20
C ASN A 50 -6.77 -8.48 10.20
N LEU A 51 -7.08 -8.43 8.91
CA LEU A 51 -6.11 -8.02 7.89
C LEU A 51 -5.75 -6.54 7.97
N ILE A 52 -6.68 -5.68 8.41
CA ILE A 52 -6.36 -4.27 8.67
C ILE A 52 -5.34 -4.18 9.79
N PHE A 53 -5.54 -4.93 10.87
CA PHE A 53 -4.62 -4.92 12.01
C PHE A 53 -3.25 -5.49 11.61
N ALA A 54 -3.21 -6.59 10.85
CA ALA A 54 -1.97 -7.15 10.35
C ALA A 54 -1.21 -6.16 9.44
N LEU A 55 -1.94 -5.44 8.57
CA LEU A 55 -1.36 -4.40 7.72
C LEU A 55 -0.87 -3.20 8.52
N GLN A 56 -1.62 -2.79 9.56
CA GLN A 56 -1.22 -1.73 10.48
C GLN A 56 0.08 -2.11 11.23
N ASP A 57 0.17 -3.33 11.73
CA ASP A 57 1.37 -3.80 12.42
C ASP A 57 2.58 -3.84 11.49
N LYS A 58 2.39 -4.28 10.24
CA LYS A 58 3.42 -4.26 9.20
C LYS A 58 3.91 -2.84 8.90
N LEU A 59 2.99 -1.89 8.78
CA LEU A 59 3.33 -0.47 8.57
C LEU A 59 4.07 0.13 9.76
N ARG A 60 3.68 -0.21 10.99
CA ARG A 60 4.38 0.21 12.22
C ARG A 60 5.78 -0.38 12.31
N ALA A 61 5.93 -1.68 12.00
CA ALA A 61 7.20 -2.39 12.01
C ALA A 61 8.21 -1.82 11.00
N ALA A 62 7.76 -1.19 9.92
CA ALA A 62 8.63 -0.54 8.94
C ALA A 62 9.41 0.68 9.51
N GLY A 63 9.00 1.24 10.67
CA GLY A 63 9.71 2.31 11.36
C GLY A 63 9.83 3.62 10.58
N VAL A 64 8.92 3.86 9.63
CA VAL A 64 8.86 5.10 8.84
C VAL A 64 8.21 6.23 9.63
N PHE A 65 7.23 5.92 10.45
CA PHE A 65 6.56 6.83 11.35
C PHE A 65 6.52 6.26 12.77
N THR A 66 6.35 7.13 13.75
CA THR A 66 6.17 6.75 15.16
C THR A 66 4.71 6.91 15.56
N TRP A 67 4.27 6.16 16.58
CA TRP A 67 2.92 6.30 17.10
C TRP A 67 2.66 7.68 17.68
N GLN A 68 3.67 8.27 18.28
CA GLN A 68 3.61 9.64 18.81
C GLN A 68 3.33 10.68 17.70
N GLU A 69 3.89 10.50 16.51
CA GLU A 69 3.61 11.36 15.34
C GLU A 69 2.14 11.22 14.90
N VAL A 70 1.58 10.00 14.97
CA VAL A 70 0.16 9.75 14.68
C VAL A 70 -0.74 10.44 15.70
N GLU A 71 -0.43 10.32 17.00
CA GLU A 71 -1.19 11.00 18.07
C GLU A 71 -1.15 12.53 17.95
N GLN A 72 0.01 13.08 17.61
CA GLN A 72 0.17 14.51 17.35
C GLN A 72 -0.66 14.96 16.15
N PHE A 73 -0.68 14.16 15.08
CA PHE A 73 -1.53 14.42 13.92
C PHE A 73 -3.02 14.39 14.30
N CYS A 74 -3.48 13.35 14.97
CA CYS A 74 -4.87 13.23 15.41
C CYS A 74 -5.28 14.39 16.31
N THR A 75 -4.45 14.76 17.26
CA THR A 75 -4.71 15.91 18.15
C THR A 75 -4.78 17.22 17.37
N ALA A 76 -3.89 17.42 16.41
CA ALA A 76 -3.88 18.64 15.60
C ALA A 76 -5.09 18.73 14.68
N PHE A 77 -5.50 17.61 14.10
CA PHE A 77 -6.60 17.55 13.14
C PHE A 77 -7.97 17.59 13.83
N TYR A 78 -8.22 16.67 14.77
CA TYR A 78 -9.55 16.49 15.36
C TYR A 78 -9.83 17.40 16.55
N VAL A 79 -8.83 17.69 17.39
CA VAL A 79 -9.05 18.45 18.64
C VAL A 79 -8.77 19.93 18.43
N LYS A 80 -7.67 20.28 17.78
CA LYS A 80 -7.23 21.68 17.65
C LYS A 80 -7.62 22.32 16.33
N ASN A 81 -8.16 21.57 15.40
CA ASN A 81 -8.57 22.01 14.06
C ASN A 81 -7.52 22.92 13.40
N LYS A 82 -6.26 22.48 13.42
CA LYS A 82 -5.13 23.26 12.89
C LYS A 82 -5.18 23.34 11.37
N SER A 83 -4.53 24.38 10.84
CA SER A 83 -4.41 24.56 9.39
C SER A 83 -3.66 23.42 8.70
N ASN A 84 -3.94 23.19 7.42
CA ASN A 84 -3.27 22.16 6.60
C ASN A 84 -1.75 22.30 6.60
N ALA A 85 -1.21 23.54 6.65
CA ALA A 85 0.23 23.78 6.75
C ALA A 85 0.82 23.26 8.07
N ALA A 86 0.12 23.46 9.19
CA ALA A 86 0.54 22.93 10.48
C ALA A 86 0.50 21.40 10.54
N ILE A 87 -0.52 20.80 9.92
CA ILE A 87 -0.67 19.34 9.80
C ILE A 87 0.45 18.76 8.92
N ALA A 88 0.74 19.39 7.78
CA ALA A 88 1.84 18.98 6.91
C ALA A 88 3.19 18.98 7.62
N ASN A 89 3.44 19.96 8.48
CA ASN A 89 4.67 20.03 9.29
C ASN A 89 4.79 18.88 10.29
N ILE A 90 3.67 18.36 10.81
CA ILE A 90 3.67 17.19 11.71
C ILE A 90 4.01 15.91 10.92
N CYS A 91 3.56 15.78 9.67
CA CYS A 91 3.85 14.63 8.82
C CYS A 91 5.25 14.67 8.20
N LYS A 92 5.85 15.86 8.09
CA LYS A 92 7.13 16.07 7.41
C LYS A 92 8.27 15.17 7.89
N PRO A 93 8.50 14.94 9.21
CA PRO A 93 9.58 14.06 9.66
C PRO A 93 9.46 12.63 9.16
N ALA A 94 8.24 12.07 9.10
CA ALA A 94 8.00 10.73 8.59
C ALA A 94 8.29 10.65 7.07
N VAL A 95 7.85 11.65 6.32
CA VAL A 95 8.11 11.75 4.88
C VAL A 95 9.62 11.86 4.58
N GLU A 96 10.32 12.74 5.30
CA GLU A 96 11.77 12.93 5.15
C GLU A 96 12.55 11.65 5.53
N ARG A 97 12.11 10.94 6.58
CA ARG A 97 12.68 9.66 7.00
C ARG A 97 12.56 8.61 5.91
N TRP A 98 11.38 8.48 5.30
CA TRP A 98 11.18 7.58 4.19
C TRP A 98 12.02 7.97 2.97
N GLN A 99 12.00 9.24 2.57
CA GLN A 99 12.75 9.74 1.42
C GLN A 99 14.26 9.53 1.58
N LYS A 100 14.81 9.82 2.76
CA LYS A 100 16.22 9.60 3.07
C LYS A 100 16.59 8.13 2.98
N ARG A 101 15.81 7.23 3.59
CA ARG A 101 16.04 5.79 3.53
C ARG A 101 15.92 5.26 2.11
N TYR A 102 14.91 5.68 1.37
CA TYR A 102 14.70 5.26 -0.01
C TYR A 102 15.86 5.69 -0.92
N LYS A 103 16.29 6.94 -0.84
CA LYS A 103 17.44 7.44 -1.59
C LYS A 103 18.69 6.63 -1.27
N SER A 104 18.99 6.40 -0.01
CA SER A 104 20.13 5.59 0.43
C SER A 104 20.07 4.16 -0.09
N ALA A 105 18.88 3.51 -0.02
CA ALA A 105 18.69 2.15 -0.52
C ALA A 105 18.86 2.04 -2.05
N VAL A 106 18.36 3.03 -2.80
CA VAL A 106 18.54 3.09 -4.25
C VAL A 106 20.02 3.26 -4.62
N GLU A 107 20.75 4.13 -3.92
CA GLU A 107 22.18 4.32 -4.14
C GLU A 107 22.98 3.07 -3.79
N ALA A 108 22.69 2.43 -2.65
CA ALA A 108 23.33 1.17 -2.25
C ALA A 108 23.08 0.04 -3.26
N PHE A 109 21.84 -0.11 -3.72
CA PHE A 109 21.50 -1.10 -4.74
C PHE A 109 22.26 -0.86 -6.04
N LYS A 110 22.36 0.39 -6.49
CA LYS A 110 23.12 0.75 -7.69
C LYS A 110 24.60 0.40 -7.55
N GLN A 111 25.20 0.75 -6.42
CA GLN A 111 26.61 0.44 -6.14
C GLN A 111 26.86 -1.08 -6.06
N ALA A 112 25.97 -1.81 -5.38
CA ALA A 112 26.05 -3.28 -5.29
C ALA A 112 25.93 -3.93 -6.66
N LYS A 113 25.05 -3.43 -7.53
CA LYS A 113 24.89 -3.91 -8.90
C LYS A 113 26.14 -3.67 -9.73
N ASP A 114 26.69 -2.47 -9.68
CA ASP A 114 27.93 -2.14 -10.40
C ASP A 114 29.11 -3.00 -9.92
N MET A 115 29.19 -3.25 -8.61
CA MET A 115 30.23 -4.10 -8.02
C MET A 115 30.08 -5.56 -8.48
N PHE A 116 28.86 -6.10 -8.45
CA PHE A 116 28.56 -7.45 -8.92
C PHE A 116 28.93 -7.64 -10.40
N GLU A 117 28.59 -6.68 -11.27
CA GLU A 117 28.91 -6.74 -12.70
C GLU A 117 30.45 -6.68 -12.95
N ARG A 118 31.19 -5.94 -12.13
CA ARG A 118 32.67 -5.93 -12.19
C ARG A 118 33.23 -7.25 -11.72
N THR A 119 32.71 -7.80 -10.63
CA THR A 119 33.18 -9.04 -10.02
C THR A 119 32.96 -10.24 -10.94
N LYS A 120 31.83 -10.30 -11.67
CA LYS A 120 31.58 -11.34 -12.68
C LYS A 120 32.72 -11.47 -13.70
N LYS A 121 33.45 -10.40 -14.01
CA LYS A 121 34.53 -10.39 -14.98
C LYS A 121 35.85 -10.96 -14.42
N THR A 122 35.97 -11.10 -13.11
CA THR A 122 37.19 -11.63 -12.45
C THR A 122 37.24 -13.16 -12.44
N GLY A 123 36.08 -13.83 -12.56
CA GLY A 123 36.01 -15.31 -12.52
C GLY A 123 36.17 -15.92 -11.13
N ASP A 124 36.31 -15.13 -10.06
CA ASP A 124 36.43 -15.60 -8.69
C ASP A 124 35.03 -15.98 -8.15
N ALA A 125 34.79 -17.27 -8.00
CA ALA A 125 33.49 -17.81 -7.58
C ALA A 125 33.07 -17.35 -6.17
N VAL A 126 34.02 -17.23 -5.25
CA VAL A 126 33.72 -16.80 -3.86
C VAL A 126 33.36 -15.32 -3.83
N LEU A 127 34.10 -14.50 -4.55
CA LEU A 127 33.84 -13.07 -4.63
C LEU A 127 32.52 -12.78 -5.36
N ILE A 128 32.21 -13.55 -6.41
CA ILE A 128 30.89 -13.45 -7.11
C ILE A 128 29.75 -13.79 -6.19
N ALA A 129 29.83 -14.88 -5.42
CA ALA A 129 28.78 -15.26 -4.48
C ALA A 129 28.56 -14.21 -3.40
N ASN A 130 29.62 -13.63 -2.84
CA ASN A 130 29.51 -12.58 -1.81
C ASN A 130 28.86 -11.30 -2.36
N THR A 131 29.27 -10.85 -3.55
CA THR A 131 28.69 -9.65 -4.17
C THR A 131 27.26 -9.87 -4.64
N GLU A 132 26.88 -11.10 -5.05
CA GLU A 132 25.49 -11.46 -5.34
C GLU A 132 24.61 -11.40 -4.10
N ASN A 133 25.06 -11.90 -2.96
CA ASN A 133 24.33 -11.81 -1.70
C ASN A 133 24.14 -10.35 -1.27
N THR A 134 25.17 -9.54 -1.36
CA THR A 134 25.08 -8.09 -1.08
C THR A 134 24.07 -7.40 -2.00
N LEU A 135 24.04 -7.74 -3.28
CA LEU A 135 23.08 -7.19 -4.24
C LEU A 135 21.65 -7.59 -3.86
N LYS A 136 21.41 -8.87 -3.50
CA LYS A 136 20.11 -9.36 -3.06
C LYS A 136 19.63 -8.65 -1.80
N ASP A 137 20.51 -8.39 -0.85
CA ASP A 137 20.14 -7.71 0.40
C ASP A 137 19.82 -6.23 0.16
N CYS A 138 20.59 -5.53 -0.66
CA CYS A 138 20.29 -4.16 -1.06
C CYS A 138 18.96 -4.08 -1.85
N GLN A 139 18.68 -5.06 -2.69
CA GLN A 139 17.40 -5.15 -3.41
C GLN A 139 16.23 -5.33 -2.45
N LYS A 140 16.35 -6.26 -1.49
CA LYS A 140 15.30 -6.50 -0.48
C LYS A 140 14.97 -5.23 0.33
N GLU A 141 15.99 -4.46 0.71
CA GLU A 141 15.77 -3.23 1.47
C GLU A 141 15.07 -2.16 0.64
N LYS A 142 15.47 -1.99 -0.62
CA LYS A 142 14.80 -1.08 -1.55
C LYS A 142 13.34 -1.51 -1.77
N ASP A 143 13.11 -2.79 -2.05
CA ASP A 143 11.78 -3.34 -2.31
C ASP A 143 10.88 -3.25 -1.07
N ALA A 144 11.43 -3.40 0.14
CA ALA A 144 10.67 -3.21 1.38
C ALA A 144 10.12 -1.77 1.52
N LEU A 145 10.87 -0.76 1.08
CA LEU A 145 10.42 0.63 1.10
C LEU A 145 9.38 0.93 0.00
N ASP A 146 9.50 0.30 -1.16
CA ASP A 146 8.48 0.36 -2.22
C ASP A 146 7.19 -0.33 -1.77
N ILE A 147 7.30 -1.51 -1.12
CA ILE A 147 6.18 -2.25 -0.54
C ILE A 147 5.50 -1.42 0.56
N PHE A 148 6.26 -0.77 1.45
CA PHE A 148 5.70 0.10 2.48
C PHE A 148 4.79 1.18 1.89
N LYS A 149 5.23 1.86 0.83
CA LYS A 149 4.43 2.88 0.14
C LYS A 149 3.14 2.30 -0.46
N LYS A 150 3.24 1.10 -1.05
CA LYS A 150 2.09 0.38 -1.61
C LYS A 150 1.12 -0.07 -0.51
N ASP A 151 1.64 -0.63 0.56
CA ASP A 151 0.87 -1.10 1.72
C ASP A 151 0.15 0.06 2.42
N LEU A 152 0.79 1.22 2.55
CA LEU A 152 0.16 2.43 3.10
C LEU A 152 -1.03 2.87 2.24
N GLY A 153 -0.88 2.88 0.92
CA GLY A 153 -1.98 3.19 0.01
C GLY A 153 -3.11 2.14 0.06
N THR A 154 -2.78 0.88 0.29
CA THR A 154 -3.75 -0.19 0.48
C THR A 154 -4.49 -0.05 1.82
N PHE A 155 -3.77 0.27 2.90
CA PHE A 155 -4.36 0.52 4.22
C PHE A 155 -5.39 1.65 4.19
N VAL A 156 -5.05 2.78 3.56
CA VAL A 156 -5.96 3.94 3.45
C VAL A 156 -7.26 3.53 2.72
N ARG A 157 -7.15 2.87 1.56
CA ARG A 157 -8.32 2.44 0.79
C ARG A 157 -9.18 1.42 1.53
N PHE A 158 -8.54 0.49 2.23
CA PHE A 158 -9.23 -0.54 2.99
C PHE A 158 -9.93 0.06 4.21
N TYR A 159 -9.27 0.99 4.91
CA TYR A 159 -9.87 1.71 6.03
C TYR A 159 -11.07 2.57 5.60
N GLU A 160 -10.95 3.29 4.48
CA GLU A 160 -12.05 4.06 3.89
C GLU A 160 -13.24 3.16 3.53
N PHE A 161 -12.98 1.97 3.00
CA PHE A 161 -14.03 0.99 2.69
C PHE A 161 -14.72 0.48 3.95
N MET A 162 -13.94 0.06 4.95
CA MET A 162 -14.48 -0.48 6.21
C MET A 162 -15.25 0.57 7.00
N SER A 163 -14.81 1.82 7.02
CA SER A 163 -15.52 2.93 7.69
C SER A 163 -16.87 3.26 7.05
N GLN A 164 -17.15 2.76 5.85
CA GLN A 164 -18.44 2.91 5.18
C GLN A 164 -19.42 1.74 5.48
N ILE A 165 -18.90 0.64 6.03
CA ILE A 165 -19.68 -0.58 6.33
C ILE A 165 -20.01 -0.66 7.82
N VAL A 166 -19.13 -0.14 8.67
CA VAL A 166 -19.28 -0.13 10.12
C VAL A 166 -19.74 1.26 10.54
N ASP A 167 -21.07 1.46 10.55
CA ASP A 167 -21.74 2.56 11.25
C ASP A 167 -22.29 2.05 12.57
#